data_17aeac30e0d14a3a7046e27df18a0148
#
_entry.id   17aeac30e0d14a3a7046e27df18a0148
#
_cell.length_a   1.000
_cell.length_b   1.000
_cell.length_c   1.000
_cell.angle_alpha   90.00
_cell.angle_beta   90.00
_cell.angle_gamma   90.00
#
_symmetry.space_group_name_H-M   'P 1'
#
loop_
_entity.id
_entity.type
_entity.pdbx_description
1 polymer ?
#
loop_
_entity_poly.entity_id
_entity_poly.type
_entity_poly.pdbx_seq_one_letter_code
_entity_poly.pdbx_strand_id
1 'polypeptide(L)'
;GIPAIERATLLGQLMEGYETAIGVCGTHGKTSTTSMLSQVLMECGKDPTIHIGGNLDFIGGSTRIGKSHTFLAEACEFNASFLHLRPTVAVVTNIEEDHLDFYKDIDDIQQPFGKFLALLPEKDGLAVGNGDDPRVVEELEKLHCRHYTFGFGEGCDYRPANLRYSEPGCAAIWPCSA
;
A
#
# COMPACT_ATOMS: atom_id res chain seq x y z
N GLY A 1 -10.56 23.63 -25.68
CA GLY A 1 -11.16 22.43 -25.08
C GLY A 1 -10.70 22.30 -23.65
N ILE A 2 -11.44 21.61 -22.81
CA ILE A 2 -11.02 21.27 -21.44
C ILE A 2 -9.96 20.18 -21.55
N PRO A 3 -8.76 20.33 -20.92
CA PRO A 3 -7.74 19.29 -20.94
C PRO A 3 -8.27 18.01 -20.26
N ALA A 4 -8.10 16.86 -20.89
CA ALA A 4 -8.36 15.57 -20.28
C ALA A 4 -7.05 15.05 -19.65
N ILE A 5 -7.11 14.59 -18.42
CA ILE A 5 -6.00 13.95 -17.71
C ILE A 5 -6.43 12.59 -17.22
N GLU A 6 -5.53 11.63 -17.24
CA GLU A 6 -5.79 10.29 -16.70
C GLU A 6 -5.94 10.35 -15.17
N ARG A 7 -6.90 9.58 -14.63
CA ARG A 7 -7.20 9.55 -13.19
C ARG A 7 -5.97 9.28 -12.31
N ALA A 8 -5.16 8.31 -12.68
CA ALA A 8 -3.96 7.95 -11.92
C ALA A 8 -2.92 9.07 -11.92
N THR A 9 -2.76 9.78 -13.04
CA THR A 9 -1.87 10.95 -13.15
C THR A 9 -2.35 12.09 -12.26
N LEU A 10 -3.66 12.39 -12.24
CA LEU A 10 -4.22 13.40 -11.36
C LEU A 10 -4.01 13.03 -9.89
N LEU A 11 -4.24 11.76 -9.53
CA LEU A 11 -4.04 11.27 -8.18
C LEU A 11 -2.58 11.43 -7.73
N GLY A 12 -1.61 11.12 -8.60
CA GLY A 12 -0.19 11.31 -8.34
C GLY A 12 0.16 12.79 -8.10
N GLN A 13 -0.38 13.69 -8.91
CA GLN A 13 -0.19 15.15 -8.72
C GLN A 13 -0.77 15.64 -7.39
N LEU A 14 -1.92 15.11 -6.98
CA LEU A 14 -2.49 15.44 -5.67
C LEU A 14 -1.60 14.94 -4.53
N MET A 15 -1.01 13.75 -4.65
CA MET A 15 -0.11 13.18 -3.65
C MET A 15 1.13 14.05 -3.39
N GLU A 16 1.65 14.75 -4.41
CA GLU A 16 2.83 15.63 -4.28
C GLU A 16 2.62 16.77 -3.26
N GLY A 17 1.38 17.11 -2.95
CA GLY A 17 1.03 18.13 -1.94
C GLY A 17 1.06 17.62 -0.49
N TYR A 18 1.40 16.35 -0.25
CA TYR A 18 1.35 15.74 1.07
C TYR A 18 2.74 15.26 1.52
N GLU A 19 3.08 15.53 2.78
CA GLU A 19 4.35 15.09 3.38
C GLU A 19 4.43 13.56 3.49
N THR A 20 3.30 12.92 3.80
CA THR A 20 3.18 11.47 3.89
C THR A 20 2.14 10.99 2.88
N ALA A 21 2.61 10.46 1.78
CA ALA A 21 1.78 9.89 0.72
C ALA A 21 1.93 8.36 0.70
N ILE A 22 0.90 7.66 1.18
CA ILE A 22 0.90 6.20 1.35
C ILE A 22 0.19 5.56 0.16
N GLY A 23 0.90 4.70 -0.58
CA GLY A 23 0.34 3.87 -1.63
C GLY A 23 0.28 2.40 -1.20
N VAL A 24 -0.91 1.81 -1.18
CA VAL A 24 -1.10 0.39 -0.86
C VAL A 24 -1.30 -0.39 -2.15
N CYS A 25 -0.35 -1.23 -2.51
CA CYS A 25 -0.38 -2.07 -3.70
C CYS A 25 -0.31 -3.56 -3.35
N GLY A 26 -0.47 -4.40 -4.35
CA GLY A 26 -0.42 -5.86 -4.28
C GLY A 26 -1.46 -6.48 -5.19
N THR A 27 -1.32 -7.73 -5.54
CA THR A 27 -2.29 -8.44 -6.36
C THR A 27 -3.63 -8.52 -5.63
N HIS A 28 -3.60 -8.92 -4.35
CA HIS A 28 -4.79 -9.09 -3.52
C HIS A 28 -4.71 -8.30 -2.21
N GLY A 29 -5.86 -7.98 -1.63
CA GLY A 29 -5.95 -7.37 -0.30
C GLY A 29 -5.74 -5.85 -0.24
N LYS A 30 -5.51 -5.16 -1.35
CA LYS A 30 -5.33 -3.69 -1.41
C LYS A 30 -6.43 -2.92 -0.69
N THR A 31 -7.68 -3.14 -1.12
CA THR A 31 -8.85 -2.45 -0.56
C THR A 31 -9.01 -2.71 0.93
N SER A 32 -8.88 -3.97 1.36
CA SER A 32 -9.00 -4.34 2.78
C SER A 32 -7.90 -3.71 3.62
N THR A 33 -6.66 -3.74 3.15
CA THR A 33 -5.51 -3.15 3.86
C THR A 33 -5.65 -1.63 3.92
N THR A 34 -6.02 -0.98 2.81
CA THR A 34 -6.27 0.47 2.78
C THR A 34 -7.40 0.87 3.72
N SER A 35 -8.49 0.07 3.78
CA SER A 35 -9.61 0.30 4.70
C SER A 35 -9.17 0.23 6.16
N MET A 36 -8.47 -0.85 6.54
CA MET A 36 -7.99 -1.01 7.92
C MET A 36 -7.00 0.09 8.30
N LEU A 37 -6.06 0.42 7.42
CA LEU A 37 -5.09 1.48 7.67
C LEU A 37 -5.76 2.85 7.80
N SER A 38 -6.78 3.13 6.98
CA SER A 38 -7.54 4.39 7.09
C SER A 38 -8.26 4.52 8.42
N GLN A 39 -8.87 3.44 8.90
CA GLN A 39 -9.52 3.42 10.20
C GLN A 39 -8.52 3.60 11.34
N VAL A 40 -7.39 2.88 11.32
CA VAL A 40 -6.32 3.02 12.31
C VAL A 40 -5.80 4.46 12.37
N LEU A 41 -5.51 5.08 11.22
CA LEU A 41 -5.04 6.46 11.17
C LEU A 41 -6.07 7.44 11.77
N MET A 42 -7.34 7.26 11.47
CA MET A 42 -8.41 8.11 12.00
C MET A 42 -8.59 7.92 13.52
N GLU A 43 -8.58 6.68 14.02
CA GLU A 43 -8.67 6.37 15.45
C GLU A 43 -7.46 6.89 16.24
N CYS A 44 -6.28 6.95 15.61
CA CYS A 44 -5.08 7.59 16.17
C CYS A 44 -5.11 9.12 16.12
N GLY A 45 -6.25 9.73 15.81
CA GLY A 45 -6.41 11.19 15.74
C GLY A 45 -5.75 11.84 14.54
N LYS A 46 -5.30 11.05 13.56
CA LYS A 46 -4.89 11.57 12.26
C LYS A 46 -6.14 11.86 11.43
N ASP A 47 -6.03 12.84 10.57
CA ASP A 47 -7.14 13.26 9.69
C ASP A 47 -6.69 13.15 8.22
N PRO A 48 -6.47 11.91 7.70
CA PRO A 48 -5.90 11.72 6.37
C PRO A 48 -6.90 12.02 5.26
N THR A 49 -6.38 12.46 4.12
CA THR A 49 -7.10 12.34 2.84
C THR A 49 -7.00 10.89 2.38
N ILE A 50 -8.12 10.30 2.01
CA ILE A 50 -8.24 8.87 1.68
C ILE A 50 -8.83 8.73 0.28
N HIS A 51 -8.24 7.86 -0.55
CA HIS A 51 -8.81 7.41 -1.82
C HIS A 51 -8.67 5.90 -1.95
N ILE A 52 -9.82 5.20 -2.07
CA ILE A 52 -9.91 3.74 -2.10
C ILE A 52 -10.77 3.27 -3.26
N GLY A 53 -10.53 2.06 -3.74
CA GLY A 53 -11.29 1.47 -4.86
C GLY A 53 -12.71 1.01 -4.53
N GLY A 54 -13.08 0.95 -3.25
CA GLY A 54 -14.40 0.54 -2.76
C GLY A 54 -15.07 1.60 -1.92
N ASN A 55 -16.30 1.35 -1.50
CA ASN A 55 -17.01 2.22 -0.56
C ASN A 55 -16.73 1.79 0.88
N LEU A 56 -16.45 2.76 1.74
CA LEU A 56 -16.31 2.59 3.18
C LEU A 56 -17.36 3.42 3.91
N ASP A 57 -18.23 2.76 4.66
CA ASP A 57 -19.35 3.40 5.35
C ASP A 57 -18.88 4.49 6.32
N PHE A 58 -17.77 4.25 7.05
CA PHE A 58 -17.24 5.18 8.06
C PHE A 58 -16.64 6.47 7.47
N ILE A 59 -16.34 6.52 6.16
CA ILE A 59 -15.94 7.76 5.47
C ILE A 59 -17.02 8.28 4.52
N GLY A 60 -18.13 7.56 4.38
CA GLY A 60 -19.25 7.94 3.54
C GLY A 60 -19.03 7.80 2.03
N GLY A 61 -18.12 6.91 1.61
CA GLY A 61 -17.85 6.67 0.19
C GLY A 61 -16.44 6.12 -0.08
N SER A 62 -15.92 6.39 -1.27
CA SER A 62 -14.59 5.96 -1.71
C SER A 62 -13.49 7.01 -1.53
N THR A 63 -13.88 8.24 -1.17
CA THR A 63 -12.93 9.36 -1.03
C THR A 63 -13.33 10.25 0.14
N ARG A 64 -12.35 10.62 0.95
CA ARG A 64 -12.49 11.55 2.04
C ARG A 64 -11.36 12.57 1.98
N ILE A 65 -11.68 13.85 2.13
CA ILE A 65 -10.68 14.91 2.25
C ILE A 65 -10.43 15.17 3.74
N GLY A 66 -9.21 14.91 4.17
CA GLY A 66 -8.72 15.21 5.51
C GLY A 66 -7.98 16.55 5.59
N LYS A 67 -7.59 16.93 6.81
CA LYS A 67 -6.87 18.18 7.09
C LYS A 67 -5.40 17.96 7.43
N SER A 68 -4.96 16.72 7.59
CA SER A 68 -3.55 16.41 7.86
C SER A 68 -2.72 16.40 6.57
N HIS A 69 -1.40 16.38 6.74
CA HIS A 69 -0.45 16.23 5.63
C HIS A 69 -0.26 14.75 5.22
N THR A 70 -1.28 13.92 5.42
CA THR A 70 -1.26 12.49 5.09
C THR A 70 -2.28 12.19 4.00
N PHE A 71 -1.81 11.54 2.94
CA PHE A 71 -2.63 10.98 1.86
C PHE A 71 -2.50 9.46 1.88
N LEU A 72 -3.62 8.75 1.86
CA LEU A 72 -3.66 7.31 1.76
C LEU A 72 -4.45 6.90 0.51
N ALA A 73 -3.81 6.16 -0.37
CA ALA A 73 -4.43 5.70 -1.61
C ALA A 73 -4.23 4.21 -1.85
N GLU A 74 -5.25 3.58 -2.41
CA GLU A 74 -5.12 2.29 -3.06
C GLU A 74 -4.38 2.47 -4.40
N ALA A 75 -3.28 1.76 -4.58
CA ALA A 75 -2.41 1.80 -5.74
C ALA A 75 -2.68 0.58 -6.63
N CYS A 76 -3.52 0.78 -7.66
CA CYS A 76 -3.93 -0.29 -8.56
C CYS A 76 -2.81 -0.62 -9.56
N GLU A 77 -2.41 -1.89 -9.62
CA GLU A 77 -1.39 -2.41 -10.53
C GLU A 77 -1.91 -2.59 -11.96
N PHE A 78 -3.23 -2.66 -12.15
CA PHE A 78 -3.83 -2.86 -13.47
C PHE A 78 -3.34 -1.80 -14.46
N ASN A 79 -2.87 -2.26 -15.61
CA ASN A 79 -2.27 -1.42 -16.67
C ASN A 79 -1.14 -0.51 -16.12
N ALA A 80 -0.44 -0.97 -15.09
CA ALA A 80 0.65 -0.23 -14.43
C ALA A 80 0.26 1.20 -13.98
N SER A 81 -1.04 1.45 -13.72
CA SER A 81 -1.55 2.79 -13.41
C SER A 81 -0.96 3.37 -12.12
N PHE A 82 -0.55 2.53 -11.17
CA PHE A 82 0.12 2.96 -9.94
C PHE A 82 1.48 3.64 -10.18
N LEU A 83 2.12 3.46 -11.34
CA LEU A 83 3.37 4.14 -11.70
C LEU A 83 3.21 5.66 -11.90
N HIS A 84 1.99 6.14 -12.03
CA HIS A 84 1.68 7.57 -12.06
C HIS A 84 1.60 8.20 -10.66
N LEU A 85 1.56 7.40 -9.60
CA LEU A 85 1.50 7.88 -8.22
C LEU A 85 2.86 8.43 -7.76
N ARG A 86 2.84 9.17 -6.63
CA ARG A 86 4.03 9.76 -6.00
C ARG A 86 4.07 9.41 -4.52
N PRO A 87 4.27 8.12 -4.19
CA PRO A 87 4.30 7.69 -2.79
C PRO A 87 5.60 8.12 -2.10
N THR A 88 5.49 8.45 -0.81
CA THR A 88 6.62 8.51 0.12
C THR A 88 6.66 7.27 1.00
N VAL A 89 5.52 6.58 1.11
CA VAL A 89 5.39 5.28 1.79
C VAL A 89 4.68 4.31 0.85
N ALA A 90 5.22 3.12 0.67
CA ALA A 90 4.59 2.03 -0.07
C ALA A 90 4.29 0.85 0.84
N VAL A 91 3.11 0.28 0.71
CA VAL A 91 2.73 -0.99 1.35
C VAL A 91 2.48 -2.01 0.26
N VAL A 92 3.16 -3.17 0.32
CA VAL A 92 3.01 -4.26 -0.65
C VAL A 92 2.46 -5.49 0.04
N THR A 93 1.27 -5.91 -0.34
CA THR A 93 0.58 -7.05 0.31
C THR A 93 1.05 -8.40 -0.23
N ASN A 94 1.16 -8.55 -1.54
CA ASN A 94 1.61 -9.75 -2.25
C ASN A 94 1.86 -9.45 -3.73
N ILE A 95 2.63 -10.32 -4.39
CA ILE A 95 2.86 -10.33 -5.85
C ILE A 95 2.55 -11.72 -6.36
N GLU A 96 1.35 -11.93 -6.88
CA GLU A 96 0.85 -13.22 -7.34
C GLU A 96 0.44 -13.17 -8.82
N GLU A 97 0.30 -14.33 -9.44
CA GLU A 97 -0.22 -14.42 -10.80
C GLU A 97 -1.69 -14.01 -10.84
N ASP A 98 -1.95 -12.89 -11.48
CA ASP A 98 -3.30 -12.41 -11.77
C ASP A 98 -3.29 -11.67 -13.11
N HIS A 99 -4.45 -11.47 -13.71
CA HIS A 99 -4.58 -10.79 -15.01
C HIS A 99 -3.72 -11.39 -16.13
N LEU A 100 -3.63 -12.73 -16.20
CA LEU A 100 -2.86 -13.45 -17.24
C LEU A 100 -3.32 -13.17 -18.67
N ASP A 101 -4.47 -12.52 -18.86
CA ASP A 101 -4.92 -11.98 -20.15
C ASP A 101 -4.05 -10.80 -20.60
N PHE A 102 -3.36 -10.13 -19.67
CA PHE A 102 -2.55 -8.94 -19.91
C PHE A 102 -1.05 -9.19 -19.74
N TYR A 103 -0.66 -9.96 -18.72
CA TYR A 103 0.73 -10.29 -18.41
C TYR A 103 1.07 -11.70 -18.94
N LYS A 104 2.28 -11.86 -19.49
CA LYS A 104 2.74 -13.13 -20.07
C LYS A 104 3.12 -14.16 -19.01
N ASP A 105 3.73 -13.69 -17.94
CA ASP A 105 4.25 -14.50 -16.84
C ASP A 105 4.37 -13.66 -15.56
N ILE A 106 4.83 -14.30 -14.50
CA ILE A 106 5.00 -13.67 -13.19
C ILE A 106 6.08 -12.58 -13.19
N ASP A 107 7.10 -12.68 -14.03
CA ASP A 107 8.17 -11.69 -14.12
C ASP A 107 7.62 -10.39 -14.73
N ASP A 108 6.74 -10.49 -15.71
CA ASP A 108 6.00 -9.35 -16.28
C ASP A 108 5.11 -8.66 -15.23
N ILE A 109 4.57 -9.42 -14.25
CA ILE A 109 3.78 -8.87 -13.15
C ILE A 109 4.69 -8.23 -12.10
N GLN A 110 5.79 -8.87 -11.71
CA GLN A 110 6.70 -8.40 -10.67
C GLN A 110 7.40 -7.09 -11.06
N GLN A 111 7.81 -6.95 -12.32
CA GLN A 111 8.55 -5.78 -12.79
C GLN A 111 7.84 -4.43 -12.54
N PRO A 112 6.53 -4.24 -12.79
CA PRO A 112 5.80 -3.03 -12.41
C PRO A 112 5.86 -2.72 -10.90
N PHE A 113 5.82 -3.74 -10.02
CA PHE A 113 5.94 -3.53 -8.58
C PHE A 113 7.33 -2.99 -8.20
N GLY A 114 8.40 -3.55 -8.76
CA GLY A 114 9.74 -3.02 -8.58
C GLY A 114 9.87 -1.56 -9.05
N LYS A 115 9.28 -1.22 -10.20
CA LYS A 115 9.22 0.16 -10.70
C LYS A 115 8.41 1.08 -9.78
N PHE A 116 7.29 0.61 -9.22
CA PHE A 116 6.50 1.39 -8.26
C PHE A 116 7.28 1.67 -6.98
N LEU A 117 7.94 0.67 -6.44
CA LEU A 117 8.80 0.82 -5.26
C LEU A 117 9.98 1.76 -5.51
N ALA A 118 10.53 1.77 -6.72
CA ALA A 118 11.60 2.69 -7.12
C ALA A 118 11.15 4.17 -7.21
N LEU A 119 9.84 4.47 -7.13
CA LEU A 119 9.33 5.84 -7.00
C LEU A 119 9.54 6.43 -5.61
N LEU A 120 9.81 5.59 -4.60
CA LEU A 120 10.06 6.05 -3.24
C LEU A 120 11.31 6.91 -3.17
N PRO A 121 11.30 8.02 -2.41
CA PRO A 121 12.50 8.81 -2.16
C PRO A 121 13.58 7.97 -1.47
N GLU A 122 14.82 8.00 -1.97
CA GLU A 122 15.92 7.21 -1.40
C GLU A 122 16.19 7.53 0.08
N LYS A 123 16.11 8.80 0.47
CA LYS A 123 16.46 9.25 1.82
C LYS A 123 15.33 9.09 2.82
N ASP A 124 14.12 9.51 2.46
CA ASP A 124 12.99 9.65 3.38
C ASP A 124 11.83 8.68 3.02
N GLY A 125 12.03 7.85 2.00
CA GLY A 125 11.08 6.82 1.59
C GLY A 125 11.00 5.67 2.59
N LEU A 126 9.84 5.03 2.63
CA LEU A 126 9.58 3.85 3.44
C LEU A 126 8.80 2.81 2.63
N ALA A 127 9.30 1.59 2.58
CA ALA A 127 8.55 0.45 2.08
C ALA A 127 8.18 -0.50 3.23
N VAL A 128 6.97 -1.05 3.20
CA VAL A 128 6.51 -2.09 4.12
C VAL A 128 5.91 -3.22 3.30
N GLY A 129 6.47 -4.41 3.36
CA GLY A 129 6.05 -5.52 2.51
C GLY A 129 5.82 -6.83 3.25
N ASN A 130 5.06 -7.70 2.62
CA ASN A 130 4.83 -9.04 3.13
C ASN A 130 6.11 -9.89 3.02
N GLY A 131 6.73 -10.20 4.17
CA GLY A 131 7.94 -11.00 4.26
C GLY A 131 7.72 -12.50 4.05
N ASP A 132 6.47 -12.95 3.99
CA ASP A 132 6.13 -14.34 3.65
C ASP A 132 6.02 -14.55 2.12
N ASP A 133 6.03 -13.47 1.34
CA ASP A 133 6.06 -13.52 -0.12
C ASP A 133 7.49 -13.26 -0.63
N PRO A 134 8.17 -14.27 -1.20
CA PRO A 134 9.56 -14.14 -1.64
C PRO A 134 9.76 -13.11 -2.75
N ARG A 135 8.74 -12.84 -3.58
CA ARG A 135 8.81 -11.82 -4.63
C ARG A 135 8.75 -10.41 -4.04
N VAL A 136 7.94 -10.21 -3.01
CA VAL A 136 7.92 -8.94 -2.27
C VAL A 136 9.28 -8.70 -1.61
N VAL A 137 9.84 -9.71 -0.95
CA VAL A 137 11.17 -9.62 -0.30
C VAL A 137 12.24 -9.27 -1.33
N GLU A 138 12.25 -9.95 -2.49
CA GLU A 138 13.20 -9.67 -3.57
C GLU A 138 13.14 -8.21 -4.04
N GLU A 139 11.96 -7.63 -4.18
CA GLU A 139 11.83 -6.23 -4.60
C GLU A 139 12.21 -5.24 -3.49
N LEU A 140 11.93 -5.58 -2.22
CA LEU A 140 12.35 -4.76 -1.08
C LEU A 140 13.89 -4.71 -0.95
N GLU A 141 14.59 -5.83 -1.14
CA GLU A 141 16.05 -5.91 -1.06
C GLU A 141 16.79 -5.07 -2.12
N LYS A 142 16.11 -4.72 -3.23
CA LYS A 142 16.65 -3.84 -4.27
C LYS A 142 16.59 -2.34 -3.90
N LEU A 143 15.88 -1.99 -2.83
CA LEU A 143 15.64 -0.59 -2.45
C LEU A 143 16.83 0.01 -1.71
N HIS A 144 17.06 1.30 -1.95
CA HIS A 144 18.03 2.10 -1.19
C HIS A 144 17.38 2.85 -0.02
N CYS A 145 16.06 2.95 -0.01
CA CYS A 145 15.33 3.54 1.10
C CYS A 145 15.08 2.51 2.23
N ARG A 146 14.61 3.01 3.36
CA ARG A 146 14.26 2.19 4.52
C ARG A 146 13.09 1.27 4.18
N HIS A 147 13.18 0.01 4.58
CA HIS A 147 12.08 -0.94 4.42
C HIS A 147 11.94 -1.85 5.63
N TYR A 148 10.75 -2.40 5.79
CA TYR A 148 10.40 -3.38 6.82
C TYR A 148 9.50 -4.46 6.23
N THR A 149 9.55 -5.64 6.84
CA THR A 149 8.72 -6.78 6.49
C THR A 149 7.71 -7.10 7.59
N PHE A 150 6.51 -7.50 7.20
CA PHE A 150 5.51 -8.08 8.07
C PHE A 150 5.13 -9.48 7.59
N GLY A 151 4.75 -10.35 8.51
CA GLY A 151 4.36 -11.73 8.17
C GLY A 151 4.37 -12.65 9.36
N PHE A 152 4.22 -13.94 9.11
CA PHE A 152 4.29 -15.00 10.13
C PHE A 152 5.68 -15.64 10.22
N GLY A 153 6.46 -15.55 9.14
CA GLY A 153 7.81 -16.11 9.04
C GLY A 153 8.78 -15.54 10.07
N GLU A 154 9.72 -16.36 10.53
CA GLU A 154 10.69 -15.96 11.55
C GLU A 154 11.62 -14.83 11.09
N GLY A 155 11.77 -14.63 9.78
CA GLY A 155 12.59 -13.57 9.20
C GLY A 155 11.92 -12.20 9.10
N CYS A 156 10.62 -12.09 9.42
CA CYS A 156 9.91 -10.81 9.33
C CYS A 156 10.21 -9.90 10.51
N ASP A 157 10.35 -8.58 10.23
CA ASP A 157 10.58 -7.55 11.26
C ASP A 157 9.38 -7.41 12.20
N TYR A 158 8.17 -7.55 11.66
CA TYR A 158 6.93 -7.45 12.42
C TYR A 158 6.13 -8.75 12.27
N ARG A 159 5.87 -9.41 13.41
CA ARG A 159 5.12 -10.66 13.47
C ARG A 159 3.99 -10.58 14.49
N PRO A 160 2.81 -11.15 14.18
CA PRO A 160 1.74 -11.24 15.16
C PRO A 160 2.16 -12.17 16.30
N ALA A 161 1.93 -11.78 17.54
CA ALA A 161 2.08 -12.63 18.72
C ALA A 161 0.71 -12.96 19.31
N ASN A 162 0.59 -14.14 19.92
CA ASN A 162 -0.62 -14.56 20.61
C ASN A 162 -1.90 -14.48 19.76
N LEU A 163 -1.78 -14.86 18.49
CA LEU A 163 -2.90 -14.86 17.55
C LEU A 163 -4.01 -15.79 18.09
N ARG A 164 -5.22 -15.26 18.20
CA ARG A 164 -6.42 -15.99 18.60
C ARG A 164 -7.50 -15.82 17.56
N TYR A 165 -8.03 -16.95 17.10
CA TYR A 165 -9.18 -16.99 16.21
C TYR A 165 -10.44 -17.24 17.06
N SER A 166 -11.43 -16.37 16.92
CA SER A 166 -12.76 -16.53 17.53
C SER A 166 -13.82 -15.99 16.60
N GLU A 167 -15.01 -16.58 16.61
CA GLU A 167 -16.12 -15.95 15.92
C GLU A 167 -16.62 -14.74 16.75
N PRO A 168 -16.80 -13.55 16.14
CA PRO A 168 -16.73 -13.25 14.70
C PRO A 168 -15.41 -12.60 14.22
N GLY A 169 -14.24 -13.06 14.63
CA GLY A 169 -13.01 -12.43 14.15
C GLY A 169 -11.71 -13.04 14.65
N CYS A 170 -10.61 -12.35 14.44
CA CYS A 170 -9.32 -12.69 15.03
C CYS A 170 -8.77 -11.52 15.85
N ALA A 171 -8.00 -11.83 16.89
CA ALA A 171 -7.23 -10.86 17.66
C ALA A 171 -5.76 -11.26 17.64
N ALA A 172 -4.90 -10.28 17.46
CA ALA A 172 -3.45 -10.46 17.56
C ALA A 172 -2.86 -9.32 18.38
N ILE A 173 -1.79 -9.61 19.09
CA ILE A 173 -0.97 -8.59 19.74
C ILE A 173 0.30 -8.45 18.91
N TRP A 174 0.59 -7.24 18.46
CA TRP A 174 1.86 -6.91 17.83
C TRP A 174 2.81 -6.47 18.95
N PRO A 175 3.91 -7.18 19.19
CA PRO A 175 4.90 -6.69 20.11
C PRO A 175 5.49 -5.40 19.54
N CYS A 176 5.27 -4.27 20.23
CA CYS A 176 6.07 -3.09 19.98
C CYS A 176 7.51 -3.43 20.39
N SER A 177 8.42 -3.56 19.44
CA SER A 177 9.85 -3.49 19.75
C SER A 177 10.12 -2.11 20.33
N ALA A 178 10.52 -2.09 21.61
CA ALA A 178 10.96 -0.89 22.31
C ALA A 178 12.26 -0.35 21.70
#